data_26d018f6b90253667b9f269aae3f4caf
#
_entry.id   26d018f6b90253667b9f269aae3f4caf
#
_cell.length_a   1.000
_cell.length_b   1.000
_cell.length_c   1.000
_cell.angle_alpha   90.00
_cell.angle_beta   90.00
_cell.angle_gamma   90.00
#
_symmetry.space_group_name_H-M   'P 1'
#
loop_
_entity.id
_entity.type
_entity.pdbx_description
1 polymer ?
#
loop_
_entity_poly.entity_id
_entity_poly.type
_entity_poly.pdbx_seq_one_letter_code
_entity_poly.pdbx_strand_id
1 'polypeptide(L)'
;MDLVEVPSGTAAFDWTVPREWNIRDAWIANSRGERVVDFRNSSLHVVNYSVPVRTRMSLAELRPYLHALPDQPDWLPYRTSYYRESWGFCLTQRVLDALPDDEYDICIDSSLEPGHLTYGECVVPGRSDDEILISCHCCHPSLANDNLSGMAVATELTRRLSGRAGETHYYTYRFLFIPGTIGSITWLSKNRSTASRIKHGLVLSCLGDSGALTYKRSRGGATLIDRAAEHVLRRSAGSERVRDFVPYGYDERQYCSPGFNLAVGCLTRTPNGEYPEYHTSADDLSLVSAESLVASLEACERILEILEHEARYLNLEPYCEPQLGKRGLYRPTGGSGLPDYEMALLWVLNQSDGEHSLLDIAERAGIEFRTILRAARDLEEHELVRRVPLPVRRETKPRASFINALYPVHE
;
A
#
# COMPACT_ATOMS: atom_id res chain seq x y z
N MET A 1 13.81 -12.61 0.33
CA MET A 1 13.21 -11.77 -0.74
C MET A 1 13.86 -12.19 -2.04
N ASP A 2 13.04 -12.55 -3.00
CA ASP A 2 13.48 -12.95 -4.34
C ASP A 2 13.38 -11.73 -5.26
N LEU A 3 14.39 -11.54 -6.11
CA LEU A 3 14.33 -10.56 -7.18
C LEU A 3 13.87 -11.27 -8.45
N VAL A 4 12.79 -10.79 -9.02
CA VAL A 4 12.20 -11.35 -10.24
C VAL A 4 12.38 -10.35 -11.38
N GLU A 5 12.95 -10.85 -12.46
CA GLU A 5 13.21 -10.07 -13.67
C GLU A 5 12.29 -10.53 -14.81
N VAL A 6 11.58 -9.57 -15.41
CA VAL A 6 10.68 -9.82 -16.54
C VAL A 6 11.24 -9.10 -17.76
N PRO A 7 11.59 -9.80 -18.86
CA PRO A 7 12.21 -9.18 -20.02
C PRO A 7 11.35 -8.09 -20.66
N SER A 8 12.00 -7.02 -21.13
CA SER A 8 11.39 -6.00 -21.98
C SER A 8 10.70 -6.64 -23.19
N GLY A 9 9.57 -6.09 -23.61
CA GLY A 9 8.77 -6.64 -24.71
C GLY A 9 7.81 -7.75 -24.29
N THR A 10 7.87 -8.25 -23.02
CA THR A 10 6.90 -9.23 -22.53
C THR A 10 5.51 -8.60 -22.49
N ALA A 11 4.53 -9.28 -23.10
CA ALA A 11 3.13 -8.85 -23.05
C ALA A 11 2.57 -9.04 -21.62
N ALA A 12 1.86 -8.03 -21.12
CA ALA A 12 1.19 -8.02 -19.83
C ALA A 12 -0.22 -7.46 -20.02
N PHE A 13 -1.17 -8.30 -20.41
CA PHE A 13 -2.52 -7.93 -20.89
C PHE A 13 -2.43 -7.00 -22.09
N ASP A 14 -2.98 -5.78 -21.99
CA ASP A 14 -2.92 -4.73 -23.03
C ASP A 14 -1.62 -3.94 -22.99
N TRP A 15 -0.75 -4.22 -22.03
CA TRP A 15 0.52 -3.53 -21.82
C TRP A 15 1.71 -4.38 -22.26
N THR A 16 2.84 -3.73 -22.43
CA THR A 16 4.12 -4.39 -22.70
C THR A 16 5.15 -3.91 -21.69
N VAL A 17 5.96 -4.83 -21.18
CA VAL A 17 7.08 -4.48 -20.30
C VAL A 17 8.01 -3.52 -21.04
N PRO A 18 8.29 -2.31 -20.51
CA PRO A 18 9.06 -1.30 -21.20
C PRO A 18 10.54 -1.69 -21.32
N ARG A 19 11.28 -0.95 -22.16
CA ARG A 19 12.73 -1.03 -22.20
C ARG A 19 13.33 -0.55 -20.87
N GLU A 20 14.47 -1.07 -20.53
CA GLU A 20 15.23 -0.67 -19.35
C GLU A 20 15.93 0.66 -19.62
N TRP A 21 15.80 1.58 -18.68
CA TRP A 21 16.44 2.88 -18.74
C TRP A 21 17.56 2.97 -17.70
N ASN A 22 18.74 3.36 -18.16
CA ASN A 22 19.90 3.61 -17.30
C ASN A 22 20.47 5.01 -17.60
N ILE A 23 21.01 5.66 -16.57
CA ILE A 23 21.65 6.96 -16.70
C ILE A 23 22.99 6.98 -15.97
N ARG A 24 23.99 7.54 -16.63
CA ARG A 24 25.34 7.71 -16.08
C ARG A 24 25.63 9.13 -15.66
N ASP A 25 25.22 10.11 -16.48
CA ASP A 25 25.42 11.54 -16.22
C ASP A 25 24.41 12.36 -17.03
N ALA A 26 24.09 13.55 -16.55
CA ALA A 26 23.34 14.52 -17.33
C ALA A 26 23.62 15.94 -16.82
N TRP A 27 23.73 16.90 -17.76
CA TRP A 27 24.02 18.27 -17.39
C TRP A 27 23.65 19.25 -18.52
N ILE A 28 23.50 20.52 -18.13
CA ILE A 28 23.44 21.68 -19.01
C ILE A 28 24.60 22.57 -18.61
N ALA A 29 25.44 22.97 -19.58
CA ALA A 29 26.53 23.91 -19.36
C ALA A 29 26.35 25.15 -20.23
N ASN A 30 26.71 26.34 -19.71
CA ASN A 30 26.70 27.59 -20.45
C ASN A 30 27.91 27.69 -21.42
N SER A 31 27.98 28.76 -22.21
CA SER A 31 29.06 28.99 -23.17
C SER A 31 30.47 29.04 -22.54
N ARG A 32 30.58 29.25 -21.22
CA ARG A 32 31.83 29.24 -20.46
C ARG A 32 32.23 27.85 -19.95
N GLY A 33 31.38 26.82 -20.20
CA GLY A 33 31.57 25.45 -19.73
C GLY A 33 31.17 25.23 -18.27
N GLU A 34 30.48 26.19 -17.65
CA GLU A 34 29.98 26.04 -16.27
C GLU A 34 28.68 25.27 -16.29
N ARG A 35 28.58 24.19 -15.53
CA ARG A 35 27.33 23.41 -15.39
C ARG A 35 26.32 24.20 -14.57
N VAL A 36 25.22 24.58 -15.19
CA VAL A 36 24.09 25.28 -14.56
C VAL A 36 23.03 24.30 -14.04
N VAL A 37 22.99 23.11 -14.60
CA VAL A 37 22.22 21.97 -14.14
C VAL A 37 23.13 20.75 -14.16
N ASP A 38 23.16 19.98 -13.06
CA ASP A 38 24.01 18.79 -12.94
C ASP A 38 23.28 17.66 -12.21
N PHE A 39 23.08 16.52 -12.88
CA PHE A 39 22.47 15.31 -12.34
C PHE A 39 23.13 14.83 -11.04
N ARG A 40 24.43 15.08 -10.86
CA ARG A 40 25.16 14.71 -9.65
C ARG A 40 24.72 15.46 -8.40
N ASN A 41 24.12 16.64 -8.56
CA ASN A 41 23.56 17.41 -7.45
C ASN A 41 22.18 16.87 -7.03
N SER A 42 21.38 16.42 -7.99
CA SER A 42 20.10 15.77 -7.75
C SER A 42 19.71 14.92 -8.95
N SER A 43 19.30 13.68 -8.71
CA SER A 43 18.75 12.80 -9.76
C SER A 43 17.44 13.34 -10.35
N LEU A 44 16.74 14.22 -9.64
CA LEU A 44 15.51 14.87 -10.12
C LEU A 44 15.76 15.88 -11.25
N HIS A 45 17.00 16.30 -11.46
CA HIS A 45 17.33 17.21 -12.57
C HIS A 45 17.05 16.66 -13.96
N VAL A 46 16.82 15.35 -14.09
CA VAL A 46 16.53 14.73 -15.39
C VAL A 46 15.13 14.17 -15.40
N VAL A 47 14.39 14.43 -16.49
CA VAL A 47 13.13 13.74 -16.75
C VAL A 47 13.42 12.25 -16.90
N ASN A 48 12.85 11.41 -16.04
CA ASN A 48 13.07 9.96 -16.10
C ASN A 48 12.67 9.41 -17.46
N TYR A 49 13.39 8.38 -17.94
CA TYR A 49 13.25 7.80 -19.26
C TYR A 49 13.70 8.73 -20.42
N SER A 50 14.44 9.80 -20.11
CA SER A 50 15.04 10.63 -21.17
C SER A 50 15.98 9.83 -22.05
N VAL A 51 15.75 9.88 -23.37
CA VAL A 51 16.66 9.28 -24.35
C VAL A 51 18.02 10.01 -24.32
N PRO A 52 19.13 9.35 -24.77
CA PRO A 52 20.45 9.99 -24.81
C PRO A 52 20.45 11.22 -25.72
N VAL A 53 21.04 12.28 -25.22
CA VAL A 53 21.14 13.57 -25.94
C VAL A 53 22.55 14.12 -25.78
N ARG A 54 23.14 14.59 -26.89
CA ARG A 54 24.34 15.39 -26.88
C ARG A 54 24.25 16.44 -27.98
N THR A 55 24.00 17.68 -27.58
CA THR A 55 23.71 18.77 -28.52
C THR A 55 24.08 20.13 -27.93
N ARG A 56 24.12 21.15 -28.79
CA ARG A 56 24.24 22.55 -28.41
C ARG A 56 23.08 23.31 -29.01
N MET A 57 22.49 24.22 -28.24
CA MET A 57 21.36 25.01 -28.67
C MET A 57 21.23 26.30 -27.85
N SER A 58 20.54 27.29 -28.43
CA SER A 58 20.19 28.53 -27.74
C SER A 58 19.20 28.28 -26.58
N LEU A 59 19.13 29.23 -25.62
CA LEU A 59 18.14 29.19 -24.56
C LEU A 59 16.70 29.07 -25.08
N ALA A 60 16.38 29.76 -26.16
CA ALA A 60 15.05 29.75 -26.77
C ALA A 60 14.65 28.35 -27.26
N GLU A 61 15.58 27.63 -27.89
CA GLU A 61 15.39 26.25 -28.35
C GLU A 61 15.35 25.23 -27.17
N LEU A 62 16.10 25.52 -26.08
CA LEU A 62 16.19 24.67 -24.91
C LEU A 62 14.94 24.76 -24.02
N ARG A 63 14.30 25.94 -23.92
CA ARG A 63 13.15 26.20 -23.04
C ARG A 63 12.04 25.14 -23.08
N PRO A 64 11.62 24.58 -24.22
CA PRO A 64 10.57 23.52 -24.25
C PRO A 64 10.92 22.23 -23.50
N TYR A 65 12.20 21.99 -23.23
CA TYR A 65 12.73 20.83 -22.53
C TYR A 65 13.04 21.09 -21.05
N LEU A 66 12.79 22.32 -20.57
CA LEU A 66 13.01 22.73 -19.18
C LEU A 66 11.69 22.76 -18.42
N HIS A 67 11.68 22.14 -17.26
CA HIS A 67 10.50 22.02 -16.41
C HIS A 67 10.79 22.59 -15.03
N ALA A 68 9.94 23.49 -14.56
CA ALA A 68 10.01 24.11 -13.24
C ALA A 68 8.59 24.27 -12.66
N LEU A 69 8.50 24.69 -11.40
CA LEU A 69 7.27 24.95 -10.67
C LEU A 69 7.20 26.43 -10.31
N PRO A 70 6.44 27.26 -11.04
CA PRO A 70 6.35 28.69 -10.75
C PRO A 70 5.85 29.01 -9.34
N ASP A 71 4.91 28.23 -8.83
CA ASP A 71 4.30 28.42 -7.50
C ASP A 71 5.22 27.94 -6.35
N GLN A 72 6.26 27.16 -6.69
CA GLN A 72 7.24 26.58 -5.74
C GLN A 72 8.66 26.80 -6.29
N PRO A 73 9.14 28.04 -6.30
CA PRO A 73 10.30 28.45 -7.09
C PRO A 73 11.63 27.83 -6.65
N ASP A 74 11.69 27.23 -5.46
CA ASP A 74 12.89 26.62 -4.89
C ASP A 74 12.91 25.09 -5.04
N TRP A 75 11.83 24.48 -5.55
CA TRP A 75 11.71 23.02 -5.63
C TRP A 75 11.95 22.51 -7.06
N LEU A 76 12.54 21.32 -7.16
CA LEU A 76 12.66 20.58 -8.42
C LEU A 76 11.42 19.71 -8.61
N PRO A 77 10.73 19.78 -9.75
CA PRO A 77 9.67 18.80 -10.02
C PRO A 77 10.27 17.43 -10.36
N TYR A 78 9.59 16.34 -9.95
CA TYR A 78 9.78 15.04 -10.55
C TYR A 78 8.95 14.91 -11.83
N ARG A 79 9.58 14.46 -12.90
CA ARG A 79 8.93 14.17 -14.18
C ARG A 79 9.44 12.88 -14.80
N THR A 80 8.57 12.23 -15.60
CA THR A 80 8.91 11.04 -16.38
C THR A 80 8.24 11.06 -17.73
N SER A 81 8.89 10.50 -18.75
CA SER A 81 8.33 10.33 -20.10
C SER A 81 7.79 8.93 -20.36
N TYR A 82 8.13 7.97 -19.54
CA TYR A 82 7.71 6.57 -19.46
C TYR A 82 7.60 5.82 -20.81
N TYR A 83 6.49 5.88 -21.54
CA TYR A 83 6.28 5.15 -22.81
C TYR A 83 6.53 6.00 -24.06
N ARG A 84 6.78 7.28 -23.89
CA ARG A 84 7.06 8.18 -25.00
C ARG A 84 8.54 8.53 -25.03
N GLU A 85 9.25 8.27 -26.14
CA GLU A 85 10.61 8.72 -26.29
C GLU A 85 10.64 10.26 -26.27
N SER A 86 11.25 10.80 -25.25
CA SER A 86 11.39 12.23 -25.00
C SER A 86 12.61 12.44 -24.11
N TRP A 87 13.00 13.69 -23.92
CA TRP A 87 14.03 14.09 -22.98
C TRP A 87 13.71 15.43 -22.35
N GLY A 88 14.35 15.76 -21.25
CA GLY A 88 14.19 17.05 -20.60
C GLY A 88 14.94 17.16 -19.29
N PHE A 89 14.97 18.36 -18.76
CA PHE A 89 15.54 18.68 -17.46
C PHE A 89 14.53 19.35 -16.55
N CYS A 90 14.66 19.06 -15.27
CA CYS A 90 13.93 19.71 -14.20
C CYS A 90 14.89 20.62 -13.44
N LEU A 91 14.45 21.83 -13.16
CA LEU A 91 15.23 22.81 -12.42
C LEU A 91 14.31 23.67 -11.56
N THR A 92 14.88 24.39 -10.60
CA THR A 92 14.08 25.32 -9.81
C THR A 92 13.65 26.51 -10.69
N GLN A 93 12.52 27.13 -10.41
CA GLN A 93 12.07 28.31 -11.15
C GLN A 93 13.11 29.44 -11.06
N ARG A 94 13.77 29.60 -9.90
CA ARG A 94 14.84 30.60 -9.73
C ARG A 94 16.02 30.40 -10.68
N VAL A 95 16.43 29.14 -10.86
CA VAL A 95 17.50 28.82 -11.83
C VAL A 95 17.04 29.10 -13.26
N LEU A 96 15.80 28.70 -13.60
CA LEU A 96 15.22 28.92 -14.92
C LEU A 96 15.17 30.41 -15.29
N ASP A 97 14.73 31.23 -14.32
CA ASP A 97 14.61 32.69 -14.52
C ASP A 97 15.99 33.39 -14.61
N ALA A 98 17.00 32.81 -13.99
CA ALA A 98 18.36 33.34 -13.96
C ALA A 98 19.23 32.92 -15.17
N LEU A 99 18.74 32.00 -16.03
CA LEU A 99 19.48 31.57 -17.20
C LEU A 99 19.66 32.75 -18.20
N PRO A 100 20.89 33.16 -18.52
CA PRO A 100 21.11 34.19 -19.49
C PRO A 100 20.75 33.72 -20.91
N ASP A 101 20.46 34.65 -21.80
CA ASP A 101 20.34 34.36 -23.23
C ASP A 101 21.72 34.00 -23.76
N ASP A 102 21.99 32.70 -23.93
CA ASP A 102 23.30 32.16 -24.28
C ASP A 102 23.12 30.85 -25.07
N GLU A 103 24.21 30.29 -25.54
CA GLU A 103 24.32 28.94 -26.08
C GLU A 103 24.65 27.96 -24.97
N TYR A 104 23.93 26.85 -24.95
CA TYR A 104 24.08 25.81 -23.95
C TYR A 104 24.53 24.49 -24.57
N ASP A 105 25.52 23.88 -23.98
CA ASP A 105 25.89 22.50 -24.24
C ASP A 105 25.05 21.58 -23.37
N ILE A 106 24.37 20.58 -23.95
CA ILE A 106 23.46 19.65 -23.29
C ILE A 106 24.00 18.24 -23.44
N CYS A 107 24.03 17.51 -22.33
CA CYS A 107 24.37 16.12 -22.31
C CYS A 107 23.38 15.35 -21.43
N ILE A 108 22.80 14.29 -21.97
CA ILE A 108 22.13 13.19 -21.19
C ILE A 108 22.80 11.90 -21.64
N ASP A 109 23.65 11.35 -20.77
CA ASP A 109 24.33 10.08 -21.00
C ASP A 109 23.48 8.96 -20.39
N SER A 110 22.48 8.58 -21.13
CA SER A 110 21.52 7.51 -20.77
C SER A 110 21.53 6.40 -21.82
N SER A 111 20.89 5.29 -21.49
CA SER A 111 20.51 4.24 -22.43
C SER A 111 19.05 3.84 -22.21
N LEU A 112 18.38 3.47 -23.28
CA LEU A 112 17.02 2.94 -23.26
C LEU A 112 16.99 1.71 -24.17
N GLU A 113 17.27 0.55 -23.58
CA GLU A 113 17.58 -0.68 -24.30
C GLU A 113 16.71 -1.84 -23.80
N PRO A 114 16.59 -2.95 -24.56
CA PRO A 114 16.00 -4.17 -24.03
C PRO A 114 16.76 -4.63 -22.78
N GLY A 115 16.02 -4.86 -21.72
CA GLY A 115 16.52 -5.30 -20.41
C GLY A 115 15.39 -5.96 -19.64
N HIS A 116 15.15 -5.57 -18.40
CA HIS A 116 14.17 -6.20 -17.55
C HIS A 116 13.36 -5.18 -16.73
N LEU A 117 12.14 -5.54 -16.40
CA LEU A 117 11.41 -4.99 -15.26
C LEU A 117 11.72 -5.87 -14.07
N THR A 118 12.31 -5.28 -13.02
CA THR A 118 12.68 -5.99 -11.80
C THR A 118 11.74 -5.63 -10.66
N TYR A 119 11.29 -6.64 -9.90
CA TYR A 119 10.55 -6.43 -8.66
C TYR A 119 11.03 -7.39 -7.57
N GLY A 120 10.83 -6.99 -6.31
CA GLY A 120 11.10 -7.84 -5.15
C GLY A 120 9.84 -8.53 -4.67
N GLU A 121 9.94 -9.83 -4.36
CA GLU A 121 8.87 -10.63 -3.79
C GLU A 121 9.36 -11.36 -2.54
N CYS A 122 8.54 -11.32 -1.48
CA CYS A 122 8.80 -12.07 -0.26
C CYS A 122 7.52 -12.75 0.20
N VAL A 123 7.62 -14.05 0.51
CA VAL A 123 6.49 -14.83 1.00
C VAL A 123 6.79 -15.31 2.42
N VAL A 124 5.92 -14.97 3.36
CA VAL A 124 5.93 -15.50 4.72
C VAL A 124 4.83 -16.56 4.80
N PRO A 125 5.17 -17.84 4.87
CA PRO A 125 4.18 -18.91 4.81
C PRO A 125 3.32 -18.96 6.08
N GLY A 126 2.03 -19.15 5.89
CA GLY A 126 1.05 -19.45 6.92
C GLY A 126 0.59 -20.90 6.88
N ARG A 127 -0.47 -21.22 7.63
CA ARG A 127 -1.11 -22.54 7.64
C ARG A 127 -2.07 -22.75 6.47
N SER A 128 -2.50 -21.67 5.83
CA SER A 128 -3.42 -21.66 4.70
C SER A 128 -2.72 -21.18 3.43
N ASP A 129 -3.13 -21.73 2.29
CA ASP A 129 -2.77 -21.21 0.98
C ASP A 129 -3.48 -19.91 0.62
N ASP A 130 -4.50 -19.50 1.38
CA ASP A 130 -5.11 -18.19 1.25
C ASP A 130 -4.11 -17.11 1.64
N GLU A 131 -4.03 -16.05 0.83
CA GLU A 131 -2.98 -15.05 0.96
C GLU A 131 -3.50 -13.66 1.34
N ILE A 132 -2.69 -12.94 2.12
CA ILE A 132 -2.80 -11.49 2.30
C ILE A 132 -1.68 -10.83 1.50
N LEU A 133 -2.06 -9.94 0.58
CA LEU A 133 -1.13 -9.16 -0.21
C LEU A 133 -0.76 -7.86 0.48
N ILE A 134 0.54 -7.57 0.60
CA ILE A 134 1.07 -6.25 0.96
C ILE A 134 1.91 -5.78 -0.22
N SER A 135 1.47 -4.72 -0.87
CA SER A 135 2.14 -4.18 -2.06
C SER A 135 2.60 -2.75 -1.82
N CYS A 136 3.84 -2.45 -2.13
CA CYS A 136 4.36 -1.09 -2.14
C CYS A 136 5.16 -0.84 -3.41
N HIS A 137 5.03 0.35 -3.93
CA HIS A 137 5.75 0.69 -5.14
C HIS A 137 7.17 1.19 -4.87
N CYS A 138 8.07 0.88 -5.79
CA CYS A 138 9.44 1.36 -5.87
C CYS A 138 9.71 1.78 -7.31
N CYS A 139 9.43 3.02 -7.68
CA CYS A 139 9.39 3.42 -9.08
C CYS A 139 10.16 4.69 -9.44
N HIS A 140 10.48 5.56 -8.51
CA HIS A 140 11.23 6.78 -8.80
C HIS A 140 12.26 7.09 -7.71
N PRO A 141 13.35 7.76 -8.07
CA PRO A 141 14.43 8.04 -7.15
C PRO A 141 14.14 9.25 -6.26
N SER A 142 14.85 9.34 -5.15
CA SER A 142 15.03 10.55 -4.33
C SER A 142 13.77 11.13 -3.69
N LEU A 143 12.68 10.37 -3.57
CA LEU A 143 11.48 10.80 -2.86
C LEU A 143 11.28 9.95 -1.61
N ALA A 144 11.16 10.62 -0.45
CA ALA A 144 11.18 9.95 0.84
C ALA A 144 9.79 9.43 1.26
N ASN A 145 8.77 10.29 1.21
CA ASN A 145 7.42 9.89 1.56
C ASN A 145 6.79 9.05 0.46
N ASP A 146 7.00 9.41 -0.79
CA ASP A 146 6.52 8.69 -1.98
C ASP A 146 7.66 7.96 -2.73
N ASN A 147 8.06 6.70 -2.38
CA ASN A 147 7.39 5.81 -1.44
C ASN A 147 8.39 5.05 -0.55
N LEU A 148 9.55 5.63 -0.20
CA LEU A 148 10.46 4.98 0.73
C LEU A 148 9.80 4.74 2.11
N SER A 149 8.86 5.61 2.51
CA SER A 149 8.08 5.45 3.74
C SER A 149 7.24 4.17 3.73
N GLY A 150 6.52 3.89 2.64
CA GLY A 150 5.75 2.66 2.45
C GLY A 150 6.64 1.42 2.40
N MET A 151 7.79 1.51 1.73
CA MET A 151 8.78 0.44 1.68
C MET A 151 9.36 0.13 3.07
N ALA A 152 9.64 1.15 3.89
CA ALA A 152 10.14 0.98 5.24
C ALA A 152 9.13 0.25 6.14
N VAL A 153 7.85 0.68 6.09
CA VAL A 153 6.76 0.03 6.82
C VAL A 153 6.57 -1.42 6.36
N ALA A 154 6.53 -1.69 5.04
CA ALA A 154 6.40 -3.03 4.51
C ALA A 154 7.57 -3.94 4.90
N THR A 155 8.79 -3.42 4.89
CA THR A 155 10.01 -4.16 5.29
C THR A 155 9.97 -4.53 6.77
N GLU A 156 9.64 -3.57 7.65
CA GLU A 156 9.55 -3.84 9.08
C GLU A 156 8.40 -4.81 9.40
N LEU A 157 7.27 -4.69 8.70
CA LEU A 157 6.15 -5.62 8.82
C LEU A 157 6.56 -7.04 8.41
N THR A 158 7.29 -7.18 7.29
CA THR A 158 7.86 -8.47 6.84
C THR A 158 8.77 -9.07 7.91
N ARG A 159 9.66 -8.25 8.49
CA ARG A 159 10.60 -8.68 9.54
C ARG A 159 9.85 -9.18 10.79
N ARG A 160 8.81 -8.47 11.23
CA ARG A 160 8.01 -8.83 12.41
C ARG A 160 7.24 -10.13 12.19
N LEU A 161 6.63 -10.29 11.02
CA LEU A 161 5.89 -11.50 10.68
C LEU A 161 6.80 -12.71 10.52
N SER A 162 7.99 -12.53 9.92
CA SER A 162 8.98 -13.61 9.76
C SER A 162 9.69 -13.97 11.06
N GLY A 163 9.83 -13.02 11.99
CA GLY A 163 10.63 -13.17 13.22
C GLY A 163 9.88 -13.78 14.41
N ARG A 164 8.59 -14.04 14.30
CA ARG A 164 7.78 -14.69 15.36
C ARG A 164 8.00 -16.21 15.33
N ALA A 165 9.19 -16.63 15.77
CA ALA A 165 9.52 -18.05 15.86
C ALA A 165 8.51 -18.79 16.75
N GLY A 166 7.79 -19.77 16.17
CA GLY A 166 6.80 -20.59 16.86
C GLY A 166 5.33 -20.14 16.74
N GLU A 167 5.05 -18.93 16.28
CA GLU A 167 3.69 -18.49 15.92
C GLU A 167 3.45 -18.76 14.43
N THR A 168 2.48 -19.60 14.13
CA THR A 168 2.09 -19.90 12.75
C THR A 168 0.89 -19.04 12.40
N HIS A 169 1.06 -18.11 11.46
CA HIS A 169 -0.05 -17.33 10.91
C HIS A 169 -1.08 -18.24 10.24
N TYR A 170 -2.33 -17.82 10.20
CA TYR A 170 -3.33 -18.52 9.40
C TYR A 170 -3.10 -18.27 7.91
N TYR A 171 -3.02 -16.99 7.51
CA TYR A 171 -2.77 -16.62 6.13
C TYR A 171 -1.29 -16.69 5.77
N THR A 172 -1.01 -17.01 4.51
CA THR A 172 0.28 -16.72 3.90
C THR A 172 0.35 -15.25 3.52
N TYR A 173 1.45 -14.58 3.86
CA TYR A 173 1.66 -13.17 3.51
C TYR A 173 2.57 -13.05 2.30
N ARG A 174 2.11 -12.29 1.31
CA ARG A 174 2.89 -11.96 0.12
C ARG A 174 3.20 -10.48 0.11
N PHE A 175 4.49 -10.15 0.09
CA PHE A 175 5.00 -8.79 -0.04
C PHE A 175 5.52 -8.57 -1.44
N LEU A 176 5.10 -7.48 -2.07
CA LEU A 176 5.58 -7.03 -3.38
C LEU A 176 6.18 -5.64 -3.26
N PHE A 177 7.45 -5.52 -3.68
CA PHE A 177 8.16 -4.26 -3.87
C PHE A 177 8.30 -4.07 -5.37
N ILE A 178 7.45 -3.23 -5.97
CA ILE A 178 7.14 -3.37 -7.39
C ILE A 178 7.07 -2.01 -8.10
N PRO A 179 7.57 -1.86 -9.34
CA PRO A 179 7.39 -0.62 -10.09
C PRO A 179 5.90 -0.29 -10.25
N GLY A 180 5.53 0.92 -9.82
CA GLY A 180 4.13 1.38 -9.90
C GLY A 180 3.68 1.52 -11.35
N THR A 181 2.66 1.14 -11.56
CA THR A 181 1.54 0.42 -12.02
C THR A 181 1.88 -0.71 -12.98
N ILE A 182 2.93 -0.53 -13.83
CA ILE A 182 3.34 -1.57 -14.80
C ILE A 182 3.82 -2.85 -14.11
N GLY A 183 4.43 -2.72 -12.94
CA GLY A 183 4.86 -3.86 -12.13
C GLY A 183 3.67 -4.70 -11.66
N SER A 184 2.65 -4.09 -11.05
CA SER A 184 1.45 -4.79 -10.59
C SER A 184 0.69 -5.44 -11.75
N ILE A 185 0.59 -4.77 -12.91
CA ILE A 185 0.01 -5.32 -14.13
C ILE A 185 0.81 -6.53 -14.60
N THR A 186 2.14 -6.42 -14.63
CA THR A 186 3.05 -7.50 -15.05
C THR A 186 2.95 -8.68 -14.10
N TRP A 187 2.97 -8.43 -12.78
CA TRP A 187 2.83 -9.48 -11.78
C TRP A 187 1.51 -10.22 -11.93
N LEU A 188 0.39 -9.50 -12.04
CA LEU A 188 -0.95 -10.07 -12.23
C LEU A 188 -1.04 -10.89 -13.52
N SER A 189 -0.41 -10.47 -14.61
CA SER A 189 -0.44 -11.20 -15.88
C SER A 189 0.26 -12.55 -15.79
N LYS A 190 1.32 -12.65 -14.99
CA LYS A 190 2.14 -13.85 -14.83
C LYS A 190 1.70 -14.76 -13.68
N ASN A 191 0.90 -14.24 -12.74
CA ASN A 191 0.58 -14.91 -11.47
C ASN A 191 -0.94 -15.04 -11.25
N ARG A 192 -1.72 -15.31 -12.29
CA ARG A 192 -3.20 -15.40 -12.20
C ARG A 192 -3.67 -16.44 -11.17
N SER A 193 -3.04 -17.61 -11.14
CA SER A 193 -3.35 -18.67 -10.18
C SER A 193 -3.04 -18.26 -8.74
N THR A 194 -1.91 -17.60 -8.53
CA THR A 194 -1.52 -17.03 -7.23
C THR A 194 -2.48 -15.92 -6.82
N ALA A 195 -2.84 -15.03 -7.74
CA ALA A 195 -3.79 -13.95 -7.49
C ALA A 195 -5.15 -14.46 -6.99
N SER A 196 -5.61 -15.62 -7.42
CA SER A 196 -6.87 -16.22 -6.94
C SER A 196 -6.84 -16.63 -5.45
N ARG A 197 -5.65 -16.81 -4.87
CA ARG A 197 -5.46 -17.10 -3.45
C ARG A 197 -5.50 -15.85 -2.58
N ILE A 198 -5.32 -14.66 -3.17
CA ILE A 198 -5.37 -13.41 -2.41
C ILE A 198 -6.80 -13.14 -1.97
N LYS A 199 -7.03 -13.15 -0.66
CA LYS A 199 -8.33 -12.86 -0.04
C LYS A 199 -8.43 -11.42 0.43
N HIS A 200 -7.32 -10.85 0.85
CA HIS A 200 -7.21 -9.49 1.38
C HIS A 200 -5.90 -8.86 0.93
N GLY A 201 -5.84 -7.53 0.88
CA GLY A 201 -4.58 -6.87 0.63
C GLY A 201 -4.59 -5.38 0.96
N LEU A 202 -3.39 -4.86 1.14
CA LEU A 202 -3.09 -3.45 1.35
C LEU A 202 -2.03 -2.99 0.36
N VAL A 203 -2.30 -1.90 -0.31
CA VAL A 203 -1.27 -1.08 -0.94
C VAL A 203 -0.80 -0.05 0.09
N LEU A 204 0.50 0.03 0.30
CA LEU A 204 1.14 0.94 1.26
C LEU A 204 1.86 2.06 0.50
N SER A 205 1.42 3.30 0.72
CA SER A 205 1.95 4.47 0.03
C SER A 205 1.92 5.70 0.92
N CYS A 206 2.96 6.55 0.86
CA CYS A 206 3.00 7.84 1.57
C CYS A 206 2.63 7.72 3.06
N LEU A 207 3.40 6.93 3.81
CA LEU A 207 3.11 6.58 5.22
C LEU A 207 3.96 7.33 6.25
N GLY A 208 4.78 8.29 5.82
CA GLY A 208 5.78 8.94 6.68
C GLY A 208 5.46 10.37 7.10
N ASP A 209 4.56 11.07 6.42
CA ASP A 209 4.21 12.46 6.72
C ASP A 209 3.35 12.60 7.99
N SER A 210 3.14 13.84 8.45
CA SER A 210 2.38 14.14 9.67
C SER A 210 0.86 14.11 9.52
N GLY A 211 0.34 13.85 8.31
CA GLY A 211 -1.11 13.78 8.04
C GLY A 211 -1.77 12.62 8.77
N ALA A 212 -3.08 12.67 8.92
CA ALA A 212 -3.84 11.56 9.49
C ALA A 212 -3.90 10.37 8.53
N LEU A 213 -3.90 9.15 9.09
CA LEU A 213 -4.07 7.93 8.30
C LEU A 213 -5.37 8.00 7.48
N THR A 214 -5.26 7.67 6.21
CA THR A 214 -6.36 7.64 5.25
C THR A 214 -6.41 6.26 4.61
N TYR A 215 -7.59 5.67 4.57
CA TYR A 215 -7.82 4.39 3.90
C TYR A 215 -8.77 4.58 2.72
N LYS A 216 -8.35 4.15 1.55
CA LYS A 216 -9.22 4.01 0.39
C LYS A 216 -9.67 2.57 0.28
N ARG A 217 -10.98 2.35 0.29
CA ARG A 217 -11.62 1.03 0.24
C ARG A 217 -11.26 0.29 -1.04
N SER A 218 -11.34 -1.04 -0.96
CA SER A 218 -11.35 -1.89 -2.13
C SER A 218 -12.58 -1.61 -3.00
N ARG A 219 -12.57 -2.10 -4.25
CA ARG A 219 -13.74 -1.98 -5.14
C ARG A 219 -15.02 -2.60 -4.55
N GLY A 220 -14.87 -3.61 -3.69
CA GLY A 220 -15.98 -4.24 -2.98
C GLY A 220 -16.64 -3.32 -1.93
N GLY A 221 -15.93 -2.35 -1.41
CA GLY A 221 -16.41 -1.27 -0.53
C GLY A 221 -16.74 -1.68 0.90
N ALA A 222 -17.06 -2.95 1.16
CA ALA A 222 -17.41 -3.48 2.48
C ALA A 222 -16.84 -4.88 2.71
N THR A 223 -15.69 -5.16 2.12
CA THR A 223 -14.98 -6.43 2.35
C THR A 223 -14.39 -6.46 3.75
N LEU A 224 -13.94 -7.62 4.22
CA LEU A 224 -13.38 -7.72 5.57
C LEU A 224 -12.19 -6.78 5.79
N ILE A 225 -11.30 -6.64 4.78
CA ILE A 225 -10.18 -5.69 4.88
C ILE A 225 -10.66 -4.24 4.98
N ASP A 226 -11.73 -3.86 4.27
CA ASP A 226 -12.29 -2.51 4.33
C ASP A 226 -12.82 -2.21 5.74
N ARG A 227 -13.58 -3.14 6.31
CA ARG A 227 -14.13 -3.03 7.67
C ARG A 227 -13.04 -3.03 8.73
N ALA A 228 -12.04 -3.91 8.59
CA ALA A 228 -10.91 -3.98 9.52
C ALA A 228 -10.12 -2.66 9.53
N ALA A 229 -9.82 -2.10 8.37
CA ALA A 229 -9.14 -0.81 8.25
C ALA A 229 -9.97 0.32 8.87
N GLU A 230 -11.27 0.38 8.56
CA GLU A 230 -12.18 1.38 9.11
C GLU A 230 -12.27 1.28 10.64
N HIS A 231 -12.39 0.06 11.20
CA HIS A 231 -12.42 -0.16 12.63
C HIS A 231 -11.14 0.34 13.34
N VAL A 232 -9.97 0.10 12.74
CA VAL A 232 -8.68 0.57 13.27
C VAL A 232 -8.56 2.09 13.20
N LEU A 233 -8.92 2.69 12.06
CA LEU A 233 -8.78 4.13 11.85
C LEU A 233 -9.71 4.96 12.75
N ARG A 234 -10.94 4.50 13.00
CA ARG A 234 -11.87 5.17 13.92
C ARG A 234 -11.31 5.40 15.33
N ARG A 235 -10.30 4.60 15.71
CA ARG A 235 -9.67 4.65 17.05
C ARG A 235 -8.31 5.31 17.06
N SER A 236 -7.80 5.68 15.91
CA SER A 236 -6.56 6.44 15.81
C SER A 236 -6.77 7.88 16.26
N ALA A 237 -5.77 8.50 16.87
CA ALA A 237 -5.81 9.90 17.21
C ALA A 237 -5.97 10.74 15.92
N GLY A 238 -7.14 11.35 15.74
CA GLY A 238 -7.47 12.13 14.55
C GLY A 238 -8.84 11.77 13.98
N SER A 239 -9.29 12.51 12.98
CA SER A 239 -10.52 12.21 12.27
C SER A 239 -10.34 11.00 11.35
N GLU A 240 -11.31 10.10 11.40
CA GLU A 240 -11.40 9.00 10.44
C GLU A 240 -11.41 9.55 9.00
N ARG A 241 -10.51 9.00 8.17
CA ARG A 241 -10.45 9.31 6.75
C ARG A 241 -10.58 8.02 5.95
N VAL A 242 -11.80 7.57 5.81
CA VAL A 242 -12.13 6.45 4.92
C VAL A 242 -12.76 7.00 3.66
N ARG A 243 -12.21 6.59 2.51
CA ARG A 243 -12.65 7.01 1.19
C ARG A 243 -13.20 5.82 0.42
N ASP A 244 -14.22 6.06 -0.36
CA ASP A 244 -14.74 5.06 -1.28
C ASP A 244 -13.75 4.81 -2.43
N PHE A 245 -13.88 3.63 -3.03
CA PHE A 245 -13.09 3.27 -4.19
C PHE A 245 -13.34 4.20 -5.37
N VAL A 246 -12.25 4.71 -5.93
CA VAL A 246 -12.25 5.36 -7.24
C VAL A 246 -11.18 4.68 -8.09
N PRO A 247 -11.39 4.50 -9.41
CA PRO A 247 -10.44 3.82 -10.31
C PRO A 247 -9.25 4.70 -10.69
N TYR A 248 -8.81 5.51 -9.76
CA TYR A 248 -7.64 6.38 -9.81
C TYR A 248 -6.87 6.26 -8.49
N GLY A 249 -5.55 6.39 -8.52
CA GLY A 249 -4.66 6.24 -7.38
C GLY A 249 -3.44 5.42 -7.78
N TYR A 250 -3.14 4.38 -6.99
CA TYR A 250 -1.95 3.58 -7.25
C TYR A 250 -2.29 2.13 -7.68
N ASP A 251 -1.56 1.14 -7.18
CA ASP A 251 -1.66 -0.26 -7.64
C ASP A 251 -2.95 -0.96 -7.22
N GLU A 252 -3.64 -0.51 -6.15
CA GLU A 252 -4.91 -1.08 -5.71
C GLU A 252 -5.96 -1.13 -6.82
N ARG A 253 -5.94 -0.16 -7.75
CA ARG A 253 -6.85 -0.14 -8.90
C ARG A 253 -6.58 -1.29 -9.88
N GLN A 254 -5.36 -1.79 -9.96
CA GLN A 254 -5.00 -2.92 -10.80
C GLN A 254 -5.49 -4.23 -10.17
N TYR A 255 -5.23 -4.42 -8.88
CA TYR A 255 -5.73 -5.56 -8.10
C TYR A 255 -7.26 -5.59 -8.07
N CYS A 256 -7.90 -4.44 -8.00
CA CYS A 256 -9.35 -4.26 -8.02
C CYS A 256 -9.97 -4.23 -9.43
N SER A 257 -9.19 -4.45 -10.50
CA SER A 257 -9.73 -4.45 -11.86
C SER A 257 -10.82 -5.52 -12.04
N PRO A 258 -11.80 -5.31 -12.93
CA PRO A 258 -13.01 -6.16 -13.01
C PRO A 258 -12.73 -7.66 -13.16
N GLY A 259 -11.63 -8.04 -13.83
CA GLY A 259 -11.26 -9.44 -14.05
C GLY A 259 -10.68 -10.11 -12.80
N PHE A 260 -10.03 -9.36 -11.91
CA PHE A 260 -9.48 -9.87 -10.65
C PHE A 260 -10.40 -9.60 -9.47
N ASN A 261 -10.87 -8.37 -9.34
CA ASN A 261 -11.77 -7.92 -8.27
C ASN A 261 -11.32 -8.33 -6.86
N LEU A 262 -10.00 -8.22 -6.60
CA LEU A 262 -9.42 -8.57 -5.30
C LEU A 262 -9.84 -7.55 -4.24
N ALA A 263 -9.99 -8.01 -3.00
CA ALA A 263 -10.27 -7.15 -1.86
C ALA A 263 -8.97 -6.46 -1.39
N VAL A 264 -8.50 -5.47 -2.15
CA VAL A 264 -7.26 -4.73 -1.89
C VAL A 264 -7.57 -3.25 -1.75
N GLY A 265 -7.32 -2.69 -0.56
CA GLY A 265 -7.44 -1.27 -0.30
C GLY A 265 -6.07 -0.58 -0.29
N CYS A 266 -6.07 0.74 -0.14
CA CYS A 266 -4.85 1.54 -0.06
C CYS A 266 -4.79 2.30 1.26
N LEU A 267 -3.71 2.16 1.99
CA LEU A 267 -3.42 2.89 3.22
C LEU A 267 -2.35 3.94 2.94
N THR A 268 -2.68 5.18 3.26
CA THR A 268 -1.78 6.34 3.18
C THR A 268 -1.90 7.18 4.44
N ARG A 269 -1.00 8.14 4.62
CA ARG A 269 -1.29 9.29 5.47
C ARG A 269 -1.93 10.37 4.60
N THR A 270 -1.17 11.35 4.13
CA THR A 270 -1.73 12.26 3.12
C THR A 270 -1.73 11.58 1.75
N PRO A 271 -2.89 11.42 1.10
CA PRO A 271 -2.97 10.78 -0.20
C PRO A 271 -2.13 11.45 -1.29
N ASN A 272 -1.78 10.66 -2.30
CA ASN A 272 -0.98 11.07 -3.45
C ASN A 272 -1.55 12.33 -4.10
N GLY A 273 -0.70 13.36 -4.25
CA GLY A 273 -1.06 14.63 -4.86
C GLY A 273 -1.86 15.59 -3.95
N GLU A 274 -2.08 15.25 -2.68
CA GLU A 274 -2.79 16.10 -1.73
C GLU A 274 -1.87 16.85 -0.74
N TYR A 275 -0.55 16.69 -0.90
CA TYR A 275 0.44 17.49 -0.19
C TYR A 275 1.36 18.19 -1.19
N PRO A 276 1.80 19.42 -0.91
CA PRO A 276 2.50 20.24 -1.89
C PRO A 276 3.87 19.68 -2.30
N GLU A 277 4.51 18.91 -1.42
CA GLU A 277 5.83 18.29 -1.65
C GLU A 277 5.77 17.11 -2.63
N TYR A 278 4.58 16.57 -2.88
CA TYR A 278 4.38 15.40 -3.75
C TYR A 278 5.02 15.60 -5.13
N HIS A 279 5.85 14.65 -5.55
CA HIS A 279 6.58 14.69 -6.81
C HIS A 279 7.48 15.93 -6.97
N THR A 280 8.11 16.36 -5.87
CA THR A 280 9.12 17.43 -5.86
C THR A 280 10.33 17.09 -5.01
N SER A 281 11.40 17.88 -5.10
CA SER A 281 12.59 17.74 -4.25
C SER A 281 12.33 18.03 -2.76
N ALA A 282 11.16 18.56 -2.41
CA ALA A 282 10.75 18.79 -1.03
C ALA A 282 10.17 17.52 -0.37
N ASP A 283 9.89 16.46 -1.14
CA ASP A 283 9.62 15.14 -0.59
C ASP A 283 10.94 14.48 -0.16
N ASP A 284 11.50 14.98 0.90
CA ASP A 284 12.75 14.54 1.49
C ASP A 284 12.58 14.00 2.92
N LEU A 285 13.68 13.68 3.60
CA LEU A 285 13.64 13.13 4.95
C LEU A 285 13.05 14.07 6.01
N SER A 286 12.94 15.38 5.74
CA SER A 286 12.32 16.33 6.68
C SER A 286 10.79 16.19 6.72
N LEU A 287 10.21 15.65 5.67
CA LEU A 287 8.77 15.35 5.59
C LEU A 287 8.38 14.08 6.36
N VAL A 288 9.34 13.17 6.55
CA VAL A 288 9.09 11.84 7.15
C VAL A 288 9.50 11.82 8.62
N SER A 289 8.64 11.34 9.49
CA SER A 289 8.95 11.20 10.92
C SER A 289 8.89 9.74 11.40
N ALA A 290 9.71 9.43 12.42
CA ALA A 290 9.72 8.12 13.05
C ALA A 290 8.35 7.81 13.69
N GLU A 291 7.73 8.79 14.31
CA GLU A 291 6.42 8.70 14.96
C GLU A 291 5.34 8.31 13.95
N SER A 292 5.36 8.94 12.77
CA SER A 292 4.43 8.66 11.69
C SER A 292 4.61 7.25 11.13
N LEU A 293 5.86 6.82 10.92
CA LEU A 293 6.17 5.47 10.45
C LEU A 293 5.73 4.40 11.45
N VAL A 294 6.01 4.60 12.74
CA VAL A 294 5.59 3.68 13.82
C VAL A 294 4.07 3.59 13.89
N ALA A 295 3.37 4.73 13.91
CA ALA A 295 1.90 4.73 13.95
C ALA A 295 1.27 4.05 12.72
N SER A 296 1.87 4.23 11.55
CA SER A 296 1.43 3.57 10.32
C SER A 296 1.66 2.05 10.36
N LEU A 297 2.80 1.62 10.91
CA LEU A 297 3.12 0.21 11.13
C LEU A 297 2.14 -0.44 12.12
N GLU A 298 1.88 0.21 13.26
CA GLU A 298 0.93 -0.26 14.26
C GLU A 298 -0.49 -0.40 13.69
N ALA A 299 -0.91 0.54 12.84
CA ALA A 299 -2.20 0.45 12.15
C ALA A 299 -2.26 -0.77 11.22
N CYS A 300 -1.19 -1.02 10.44
CA CYS A 300 -1.09 -2.22 9.61
C CYS A 300 -1.18 -3.50 10.48
N GLU A 301 -0.42 -3.59 11.58
CA GLU A 301 -0.45 -4.75 12.47
C GLU A 301 -1.85 -5.00 13.05
N ARG A 302 -2.57 -3.94 13.48
CA ARG A 302 -3.94 -4.05 13.98
C ARG A 302 -4.92 -4.53 12.92
N ILE A 303 -4.79 -4.04 11.68
CA ILE A 303 -5.61 -4.49 10.56
C ILE A 303 -5.37 -5.98 10.30
N LEU A 304 -4.10 -6.40 10.24
CA LEU A 304 -3.75 -7.80 10.02
C LEU A 304 -4.19 -8.70 11.18
N GLU A 305 -4.11 -8.23 12.43
CA GLU A 305 -4.61 -8.96 13.60
C GLU A 305 -6.11 -9.27 13.51
N ILE A 306 -6.91 -8.31 12.99
CA ILE A 306 -8.33 -8.54 12.75
C ILE A 306 -8.51 -9.64 11.71
N LEU A 307 -7.80 -9.59 10.58
CA LEU A 307 -7.92 -10.60 9.53
C LEU A 307 -7.52 -12.00 10.03
N GLU A 308 -6.45 -12.09 10.81
CA GLU A 308 -5.94 -13.37 11.36
C GLU A 308 -6.89 -14.01 12.38
N HIS A 309 -7.60 -13.19 13.15
CA HIS A 309 -8.37 -13.66 14.28
C HIS A 309 -9.88 -13.52 14.12
N GLU A 310 -10.34 -13.01 12.98
CA GLU A 310 -11.77 -12.95 12.71
C GLU A 310 -12.41 -14.33 12.80
N ALA A 311 -13.49 -14.42 13.57
CA ALA A 311 -14.16 -15.67 13.86
C ALA A 311 -15.61 -15.43 14.27
N ARG A 312 -16.39 -16.51 14.21
CA ARG A 312 -17.72 -16.58 14.79
C ARG A 312 -17.70 -17.56 15.95
N TYR A 313 -18.53 -17.30 16.94
CA TYR A 313 -18.67 -18.15 18.11
C TYR A 313 -20.12 -18.52 18.34
N LEU A 314 -20.32 -19.65 18.98
CA LEU A 314 -21.63 -20.12 19.49
C LEU A 314 -21.59 -20.13 20.99
N ASN A 315 -22.53 -19.45 21.62
CA ASN A 315 -22.73 -19.51 23.08
C ASN A 315 -23.23 -20.89 23.48
N LEU A 316 -22.54 -21.54 24.40
CA LEU A 316 -22.89 -22.88 24.89
C LEU A 316 -23.90 -22.86 26.04
N GLU A 317 -24.12 -21.69 26.65
CA GLU A 317 -25.12 -21.44 27.69
C GLU A 317 -26.05 -20.30 27.25
N PRO A 318 -26.90 -20.50 26.22
CA PRO A 318 -27.60 -19.40 25.56
C PRO A 318 -28.81 -18.86 26.30
N TYR A 319 -29.19 -19.53 27.41
CA TYR A 319 -30.36 -19.17 28.21
C TYR A 319 -29.96 -18.32 29.40
N CYS A 320 -30.19 -17.02 29.32
CA CYS A 320 -29.76 -16.02 30.30
C CYS A 320 -28.24 -15.88 30.41
N GLU A 321 -27.79 -15.10 31.39
CA GLU A 321 -26.37 -14.87 31.60
C GLU A 321 -25.76 -16.01 32.46
N PRO A 322 -24.67 -16.64 32.00
CA PRO A 322 -23.96 -17.61 32.84
C PRO A 322 -23.29 -16.91 34.01
N GLN A 323 -23.17 -17.60 35.15
CA GLN A 323 -22.58 -17.06 36.37
C GLN A 323 -21.06 -16.89 36.21
N LEU A 324 -20.63 -15.71 35.69
CA LEU A 324 -19.23 -15.40 35.42
C LEU A 324 -18.38 -15.34 36.68
N GLY A 325 -18.93 -14.84 37.78
CA GLY A 325 -18.22 -14.74 39.07
C GLY A 325 -17.68 -16.06 39.61
N LYS A 326 -18.42 -17.18 39.48
CA LYS A 326 -17.94 -18.51 39.93
C LYS A 326 -16.77 -19.05 39.09
N ARG A 327 -16.56 -18.45 37.89
CA ARG A 327 -15.49 -18.79 36.94
C ARG A 327 -14.30 -17.84 37.05
N GLY A 328 -14.34 -16.84 37.94
CA GLY A 328 -13.29 -15.86 38.10
C GLY A 328 -13.24 -14.80 36.97
N LEU A 329 -14.22 -14.80 36.08
CA LEU A 329 -14.30 -13.88 34.94
C LEU A 329 -14.96 -12.53 35.29
N TYR A 330 -15.53 -12.40 36.46
CA TYR A 330 -16.22 -11.21 36.96
C TYR A 330 -15.63 -10.76 38.28
N ARG A 331 -15.22 -9.53 38.41
CA ARG A 331 -14.72 -9.01 39.69
C ARG A 331 -15.89 -8.68 40.62
N PRO A 332 -15.78 -8.94 41.94
CA PRO A 332 -16.74 -8.45 42.89
C PRO A 332 -16.61 -6.93 42.98
N THR A 333 -17.53 -6.21 42.35
CA THR A 333 -17.48 -4.73 42.34
C THR A 333 -18.80 -4.12 42.78
N GLY A 334 -18.69 -3.22 43.77
CA GLY A 334 -19.59 -2.09 43.91
C GLY A 334 -18.89 -0.87 43.30
N GLY A 335 -19.39 -0.27 42.21
CA GLY A 335 -18.78 0.90 41.60
C GLY A 335 -19.50 1.30 40.32
N SER A 336 -19.30 2.55 39.89
CA SER A 336 -19.92 3.10 38.70
C SER A 336 -19.13 2.67 37.43
N GLY A 337 -19.83 2.02 36.48
CA GLY A 337 -19.33 1.63 35.17
C GLY A 337 -18.55 0.31 35.15
N LEU A 338 -18.77 -0.47 34.11
CA LEU A 338 -17.99 -1.69 33.85
C LEU A 338 -16.78 -1.31 32.98
N PRO A 339 -15.57 -1.84 33.29
CA PRO A 339 -14.46 -1.73 32.39
C PRO A 339 -14.77 -2.33 31.01
N ASP A 340 -14.13 -1.84 29.95
CA ASP A 340 -14.35 -2.30 28.57
C ASP A 340 -14.21 -3.82 28.42
N TYR A 341 -13.32 -4.45 29.19
CA TYR A 341 -13.14 -5.90 29.16
C TYR A 341 -14.36 -6.67 29.72
N GLU A 342 -14.93 -6.22 30.83
CA GLU A 342 -16.14 -6.88 31.40
C GLU A 342 -17.34 -6.69 30.47
N MET A 343 -17.48 -5.51 29.88
CA MET A 343 -18.47 -5.28 28.83
C MET A 343 -18.23 -6.15 27.61
N ALA A 344 -16.98 -6.38 27.22
CA ALA A 344 -16.65 -7.26 26.11
C ALA A 344 -17.08 -8.71 26.37
N LEU A 345 -16.90 -9.23 27.59
CA LEU A 345 -17.41 -10.57 27.97
C LEU A 345 -18.93 -10.68 27.76
N LEU A 346 -19.68 -9.67 28.20
CA LEU A 346 -21.13 -9.65 28.05
C LEU A 346 -21.56 -9.54 26.59
N TRP A 347 -20.89 -8.69 25.82
CA TRP A 347 -21.15 -8.56 24.39
C TRP A 347 -20.85 -9.85 23.61
N VAL A 348 -19.72 -10.50 23.88
CA VAL A 348 -19.37 -11.77 23.23
C VAL A 348 -20.40 -12.84 23.58
N LEU A 349 -20.77 -13.01 24.85
CA LEU A 349 -21.81 -13.97 25.26
C LEU A 349 -23.15 -13.71 24.58
N ASN A 350 -23.56 -12.42 24.50
CA ASN A 350 -24.87 -12.06 23.97
C ASN A 350 -24.94 -12.22 22.43
N GLN A 351 -23.84 -11.98 21.73
CA GLN A 351 -23.83 -11.96 20.25
C GLN A 351 -23.21 -13.25 19.65
N SER A 352 -22.76 -14.20 20.48
CA SER A 352 -22.23 -15.49 19.98
C SER A 352 -23.35 -16.44 19.60
N ASP A 353 -24.08 -16.13 18.55
CA ASP A 353 -25.19 -16.89 17.97
C ASP A 353 -24.79 -17.76 16.78
N GLY A 354 -23.50 -17.71 16.39
CA GLY A 354 -22.95 -18.37 15.19
C GLY A 354 -23.07 -17.55 13.90
N GLU A 355 -23.78 -16.42 13.94
CA GLU A 355 -23.98 -15.54 12.78
C GLU A 355 -23.10 -14.27 12.86
N HIS A 356 -23.01 -13.64 14.03
CA HIS A 356 -22.18 -12.47 14.26
C HIS A 356 -20.71 -12.86 14.44
N SER A 357 -19.85 -12.11 13.78
CA SER A 357 -18.39 -12.25 13.90
C SER A 357 -17.84 -11.40 15.03
N LEU A 358 -16.59 -11.62 15.42
CA LEU A 358 -15.94 -10.79 16.43
C LEU A 358 -15.84 -9.31 16.01
N LEU A 359 -15.65 -9.05 14.72
CA LEU A 359 -15.63 -7.68 14.20
C LEU A 359 -17.04 -7.06 14.25
N ASP A 360 -18.10 -7.83 13.93
CA ASP A 360 -19.49 -7.37 14.09
C ASP A 360 -19.76 -6.95 15.55
N ILE A 361 -19.29 -7.77 16.50
CA ILE A 361 -19.42 -7.50 17.92
C ILE A 361 -18.64 -6.25 18.32
N ALA A 362 -17.39 -6.11 17.86
CA ALA A 362 -16.52 -4.98 18.17
C ALA A 362 -17.09 -3.65 17.64
N GLU A 363 -17.62 -3.66 16.43
CA GLU A 363 -18.26 -2.49 15.80
C GLU A 363 -19.54 -2.10 16.56
N ARG A 364 -20.40 -3.07 16.86
CA ARG A 364 -21.67 -2.85 17.56
C ARG A 364 -21.46 -2.35 18.99
N ALA A 365 -20.50 -2.96 19.70
CA ALA A 365 -20.17 -2.61 21.08
C ALA A 365 -19.42 -1.27 21.20
N GLY A 366 -18.80 -0.80 20.12
CA GLY A 366 -17.89 0.33 20.18
C GLY A 366 -16.59 0.00 20.94
N ILE A 367 -16.22 -1.29 21.08
CA ILE A 367 -15.05 -1.77 21.82
C ILE A 367 -13.97 -2.19 20.82
N GLU A 368 -12.70 -2.00 21.20
CA GLU A 368 -11.55 -2.40 20.37
C GLU A 368 -11.58 -3.93 20.10
N PHE A 369 -11.32 -4.33 18.85
CA PHE A 369 -11.31 -5.72 18.43
C PHE A 369 -10.44 -6.61 19.32
N ARG A 370 -9.26 -6.14 19.72
CA ARG A 370 -8.33 -6.88 20.59
C ARG A 370 -8.95 -7.20 21.95
N THR A 371 -9.76 -6.30 22.49
CA THR A 371 -10.47 -6.52 23.76
C THR A 371 -11.59 -7.56 23.58
N ILE A 372 -12.34 -7.50 22.50
CA ILE A 372 -13.36 -8.49 22.14
C ILE A 372 -12.72 -9.87 21.90
N LEU A 373 -11.60 -9.91 21.15
CA LEU A 373 -10.87 -11.15 20.91
C LEU A 373 -10.37 -11.80 22.21
N ARG A 374 -9.82 -11.00 23.12
CA ARG A 374 -9.41 -11.48 24.44
C ARG A 374 -10.58 -12.06 25.22
N ALA A 375 -11.69 -11.34 25.29
CA ALA A 375 -12.90 -11.81 25.96
C ALA A 375 -13.42 -13.12 25.36
N ALA A 376 -13.40 -13.25 24.01
CA ALA A 376 -13.81 -14.48 23.34
C ALA A 376 -12.91 -15.67 23.68
N ARG A 377 -11.59 -15.47 23.74
CA ARG A 377 -10.62 -16.50 24.12
C ARG A 377 -10.82 -16.95 25.59
N ASP A 378 -10.98 -15.99 26.50
CA ASP A 378 -11.19 -16.29 27.92
C ASP A 378 -12.53 -17.03 28.12
N LEU A 379 -13.59 -16.69 27.40
CA LEU A 379 -14.85 -17.39 27.41
C LEU A 379 -14.76 -18.80 26.79
N GLU A 380 -13.97 -18.97 25.74
CA GLU A 380 -13.71 -20.28 25.11
C GLU A 380 -12.92 -21.20 26.05
N GLU A 381 -11.90 -20.69 26.76
CA GLU A 381 -11.13 -21.41 27.75
C GLU A 381 -12.02 -21.92 28.92
N HIS A 382 -13.06 -21.15 29.25
CA HIS A 382 -14.03 -21.52 30.27
C HIS A 382 -15.25 -22.31 29.73
N GLU A 383 -15.18 -22.80 28.49
CA GLU A 383 -16.23 -23.59 27.83
C GLU A 383 -17.61 -22.89 27.77
N LEU A 384 -17.63 -21.57 27.73
CA LEU A 384 -18.86 -20.77 27.62
C LEU A 384 -19.22 -20.43 26.17
N VAL A 385 -18.23 -20.36 25.31
CA VAL A 385 -18.42 -20.20 23.86
C VAL A 385 -17.53 -21.19 23.11
N ARG A 386 -17.88 -21.49 21.87
CA ARG A 386 -17.11 -22.34 20.99
C ARG A 386 -16.98 -21.68 19.61
N ARG A 387 -15.78 -21.66 19.10
CA ARG A 387 -15.52 -21.18 17.73
C ARG A 387 -16.28 -22.04 16.71
N VAL A 388 -17.02 -21.40 15.83
CA VAL A 388 -17.72 -22.06 14.72
C VAL A 388 -16.86 -21.96 13.48
N PRO A 389 -16.72 -23.01 12.68
CA PRO A 389 -16.09 -22.88 11.38
C PRO A 389 -16.81 -21.75 10.63
N LEU A 390 -16.03 -20.83 10.06
CA LEU A 390 -16.60 -19.89 9.10
C LEU A 390 -17.34 -20.74 8.06
N PRO A 391 -18.60 -20.40 7.71
CA PRO A 391 -19.26 -21.13 6.65
C PRO A 391 -18.28 -21.12 5.50
N VAL A 392 -17.87 -22.31 5.06
CA VAL A 392 -17.27 -22.44 3.74
C VAL A 392 -18.28 -21.72 2.86
N ARG A 393 -17.98 -20.49 2.46
CA ARG A 393 -18.80 -19.83 1.45
C ARG A 393 -18.86 -20.92 0.40
N ARG A 394 -20.02 -21.62 0.33
CA ARG A 394 -20.31 -22.34 -0.92
C ARG A 394 -20.03 -21.25 -1.92
N GLU A 395 -18.91 -21.43 -2.64
CA GLU A 395 -18.66 -20.60 -3.78
C GLU A 395 -20.01 -20.53 -4.47
N THR A 396 -20.77 -19.47 -4.23
CA THR A 396 -21.60 -19.00 -5.31
C THR A 396 -20.54 -18.83 -6.34
N LYS A 397 -20.42 -19.86 -7.23
CA LYS A 397 -19.48 -19.90 -8.36
C LYS A 397 -19.36 -18.46 -8.77
N PRO A 398 -18.19 -17.84 -8.63
CA PRO A 398 -18.06 -16.43 -8.91
C PRO A 398 -18.86 -16.32 -10.15
N ARG A 399 -20.00 -15.63 -10.16
CA ARG A 399 -20.86 -15.55 -11.35
C ARG A 399 -19.86 -15.33 -12.43
N ALA A 400 -19.55 -16.46 -13.16
CA ALA A 400 -18.39 -16.55 -14.02
C ALA A 400 -18.48 -15.26 -14.77
N SER A 401 -17.66 -14.27 -14.40
CA SER A 401 -18.05 -12.90 -14.65
C SER A 401 -18.27 -12.94 -16.13
N PHE A 402 -19.29 -12.35 -16.64
CA PHE A 402 -19.59 -12.38 -18.08
C PHE A 402 -18.32 -12.18 -18.91
N ILE A 403 -17.35 -11.54 -18.29
CA ILE A 403 -15.96 -11.34 -18.71
C ILE A 403 -15.17 -12.66 -18.81
N ASN A 404 -15.21 -13.56 -17.82
CA ASN A 404 -14.47 -14.84 -17.87
C ASN A 404 -15.10 -15.83 -18.87
N ALA A 405 -16.39 -15.67 -19.15
CA ALA A 405 -17.05 -16.43 -20.23
C ALA A 405 -16.66 -15.93 -21.62
N LEU A 406 -16.35 -14.63 -21.76
CA LEU A 406 -15.92 -14.01 -23.02
C LEU A 406 -14.42 -14.15 -23.28
N TYR A 407 -13.62 -14.28 -22.21
CA TYR A 407 -12.15 -14.39 -22.29
C TYR A 407 -11.68 -15.63 -21.52
N PRO A 408 -11.88 -16.85 -22.09
CA PRO A 408 -11.41 -18.09 -21.47
C PRO A 408 -9.88 -18.00 -21.27
N VAL A 409 -9.44 -18.35 -20.08
CA VAL A 409 -8.01 -18.47 -19.76
C VAL A 409 -7.49 -19.70 -20.50
N HIS A 410 -6.74 -19.50 -21.57
CA HIS A 410 -5.88 -20.57 -22.10
C HIS A 410 -4.65 -20.64 -21.19
N GLU A 411 -4.46 -21.82 -20.57
CA GLU A 411 -3.27 -22.18 -19.80
C GLU A 411 -2.01 -22.16 -20.67
#